data_62fa48a6c15337cd6764804e962c7ec3
#
_entry.id   62fa48a6c15337cd6764804e962c7ec3
#
_cell.length_a   1.000
_cell.length_b   1.000
_cell.length_c   1.000
_cell.angle_alpha   90.00
_cell.angle_beta   90.00
_cell.angle_gamma   90.00
#
_symmetry.space_group_name_H-M   'P 1'
#
loop_
_entity.id
_entity.type
_entity.pdbx_description
1 polymer ?
#
loop_
_entity_poly.entity_id
_entity_poly.type
_entity_poly.pdbx_seq_one_letter_code
_entity_poly.pdbx_strand_id
1 'polypeptide(L)'
;METFNSPRELLNAYRDGFEGSVCDPQETAALLAKLKTPLFGATAYRLYGSGENKLSLPFKSLIKFDPNFGPSERQTTGDCVSHSTRNAVDITRAVEIDIKGESESFETRSATEAIYQSRGHRGQGMTCSGAAKYVHSKGGILLRKDYGKVDLSKYDSDLGRFHKIPTSVYTTEAKKHQV
;
A
#
# COMPACT_ATOMS: atom_id res chain seq x y z
N MET A 1 5.19 1.61 -29.70
CA MET A 1 5.43 2.29 -28.40
C MET A 1 4.99 3.73 -28.61
N GLU A 2 3.88 4.13 -27.98
CA GLU A 2 3.40 5.49 -28.12
C GLU A 2 4.37 6.45 -27.44
N THR A 3 4.79 7.46 -28.14
CA THR A 3 5.68 8.51 -27.63
C THR A 3 4.83 9.71 -27.23
N PHE A 4 4.90 10.10 -25.97
CA PHE A 4 4.21 11.27 -25.46
C PHE A 4 5.12 12.49 -25.53
N ASN A 5 4.62 13.58 -26.11
CA ASN A 5 5.40 14.80 -26.36
C ASN A 5 5.41 15.74 -25.16
N SER A 6 4.59 15.47 -24.15
CA SER A 6 4.56 16.27 -22.92
C SER A 6 4.09 15.45 -21.72
N PRO A 7 4.48 15.83 -20.48
CA PRO A 7 3.96 15.24 -19.25
C PRO A 7 2.44 15.29 -19.16
N ARG A 8 1.81 16.29 -19.77
CA ARG A 8 0.36 16.46 -19.78
C ARG A 8 -0.34 15.48 -20.68
N GLU A 9 0.23 15.13 -21.83
CA GLU A 9 -0.28 14.07 -22.72
C GLU A 9 -0.18 12.70 -22.06
N LEU A 10 0.95 12.42 -21.41
CA LEU A 10 1.12 11.20 -20.62
C LEU A 10 0.06 11.12 -19.51
N LEU A 11 -0.17 12.25 -18.80
CA LEU A 11 -1.17 12.30 -17.72
C LEU A 11 -2.59 12.06 -18.25
N ASN A 12 -2.93 12.63 -19.40
CA ASN A 12 -4.24 12.43 -20.03
C ASN A 12 -4.42 11.00 -20.52
N ALA A 13 -3.42 10.41 -21.15
CA ALA A 13 -3.45 9.00 -21.54
C ALA A 13 -3.63 8.07 -20.32
N TYR A 14 -3.00 8.39 -19.18
CA TYR A 14 -3.22 7.69 -17.91
C TYR A 14 -4.66 7.82 -17.40
N ARG A 15 -5.28 8.99 -17.57
CA ARG A 15 -6.69 9.20 -17.15
C ARG A 15 -7.67 8.48 -18.06
N ASP A 16 -7.35 8.32 -19.32
CA ASP A 16 -8.27 7.84 -20.37
C ASP A 16 -8.20 6.33 -20.62
N GLY A 17 -7.33 5.59 -19.96
CA GLY A 17 -7.31 4.14 -20.15
C GLY A 17 -6.07 3.40 -19.65
N PHE A 18 -5.11 4.07 -19.06
CA PHE A 18 -3.96 3.38 -18.50
C PHE A 18 -4.31 2.77 -17.13
N GLU A 19 -4.16 1.46 -17.01
CA GLU A 19 -4.24 0.76 -15.73
C GLU A 19 -2.95 1.01 -14.93
N GLY A 20 -3.01 1.88 -13.92
CA GLY A 20 -1.80 2.19 -13.15
C GLY A 20 -2.04 3.13 -11.97
N SER A 21 -0.97 3.61 -11.35
CA SER A 21 -1.07 4.61 -10.29
C SER A 21 -1.34 5.98 -10.90
N VAL A 22 -2.36 6.67 -10.38
CA VAL A 22 -2.65 8.05 -10.74
C VAL A 22 -1.89 8.97 -9.79
N CYS A 23 -1.06 9.84 -10.34
CA CYS A 23 -0.40 10.89 -9.57
C CYS A 23 -1.27 12.14 -9.58
N ASP A 24 -1.62 12.65 -8.40
CA ASP A 24 -2.17 13.98 -8.24
C ASP A 24 -1.03 14.91 -7.76
N PRO A 25 -0.50 15.76 -8.64
CA PRO A 25 0.63 16.63 -8.29
C PRO A 25 0.28 17.64 -7.18
N GLN A 26 -0.96 18.15 -7.16
CA GLN A 26 -1.39 19.14 -6.16
C GLN A 26 -1.54 18.48 -4.78
N GLU A 27 -2.20 17.33 -4.73
CA GLU A 27 -2.32 16.57 -3.49
C GLU A 27 -0.95 16.11 -2.98
N THR A 28 -0.09 15.63 -3.86
CA THR A 28 1.28 15.23 -3.53
C THR A 28 2.07 16.41 -2.96
N ALA A 29 2.04 17.57 -3.59
CA ALA A 29 2.71 18.77 -3.09
C ALA A 29 2.16 19.21 -1.72
N ALA A 30 0.83 19.16 -1.53
CA ALA A 30 0.21 19.50 -0.25
C ALA A 30 0.59 18.52 0.88
N LEU A 31 0.75 17.23 0.56
CA LEU A 31 1.24 16.23 1.51
C LEU A 31 2.71 16.45 1.85
N LEU A 32 3.55 16.69 0.84
CA LEU A 32 4.98 16.97 1.03
C LEU A 32 5.20 18.22 1.89
N ALA A 33 4.39 19.27 1.69
CA ALA A 33 4.46 20.49 2.51
C ALA A 33 4.10 20.26 3.99
N LYS A 34 3.33 19.23 4.31
CA LYS A 34 2.97 18.86 5.69
C LYS A 34 3.98 17.94 6.37
N LEU A 35 4.93 17.39 5.63
CA LEU A 35 5.95 16.51 6.20
C LEU A 35 6.85 17.29 7.16
N LYS A 36 6.88 16.86 8.41
CA LYS A 36 7.83 17.39 9.41
C LYS A 36 9.22 16.78 9.23
N THR A 37 9.29 15.61 8.61
CA THR A 37 10.55 14.91 8.34
C THR A 37 11.13 15.42 7.02
N PRO A 38 12.40 15.81 7.00
CA PRO A 38 13.07 16.23 5.75
C PRO A 38 13.04 15.11 4.71
N LEU A 39 12.85 15.48 3.45
CA LEU A 39 12.97 14.53 2.36
C LEU A 39 14.37 13.93 2.33
N PHE A 40 14.48 12.66 1.97
CA PHE A 40 15.76 11.95 1.92
C PHE A 40 16.82 12.73 1.12
N GLY A 41 16.46 13.30 -0.03
CA GLY A 41 17.39 14.09 -0.84
C GLY A 41 17.96 15.32 -0.13
N ALA A 42 17.21 15.95 0.77
CA ALA A 42 17.67 17.10 1.54
C ALA A 42 18.62 16.73 2.70
N THR A 43 18.62 15.48 3.13
CA THR A 43 19.41 15.00 4.27
C THR A 43 20.39 13.88 3.91
N ALA A 44 20.41 13.44 2.67
CA ALA A 44 21.25 12.33 2.20
C ALA A 44 22.73 12.53 2.54
N TYR A 45 23.24 13.79 2.48
CA TYR A 45 24.62 14.10 2.82
C TYR A 45 24.99 13.73 4.28
N ARG A 46 24.02 13.74 5.20
CA ARG A 46 24.25 13.35 6.61
C ARG A 46 24.39 11.83 6.76
N LEU A 47 23.95 11.10 5.76
CA LEU A 47 23.99 9.63 5.74
C LEU A 47 25.12 9.11 4.85
N TYR A 48 25.92 10.01 4.25
CA TYR A 48 27.02 9.63 3.37
C TYR A 48 27.98 8.68 4.10
N GLY A 49 28.26 7.55 3.46
CA GLY A 49 29.09 6.47 4.02
C GLY A 49 28.43 5.61 5.09
N SER A 50 27.28 6.03 5.67
CA SER A 50 26.64 5.26 6.75
C SER A 50 26.10 3.90 6.27
N GLY A 51 25.77 3.79 4.99
CA GLY A 51 25.30 2.56 4.34
C GLY A 51 26.37 1.82 3.54
N GLU A 52 27.62 2.31 3.55
CA GLU A 52 28.70 1.70 2.78
C GLU A 52 28.92 0.25 3.22
N ASN A 53 28.97 -0.66 2.27
CA ASN A 53 29.08 -2.12 2.49
C ASN A 53 27.95 -2.73 3.34
N LYS A 54 26.84 -2.01 3.54
CA LYS A 54 25.64 -2.52 4.22
C LYS A 54 24.50 -2.74 3.23
N LEU A 55 23.91 -3.92 3.29
CA LEU A 55 22.75 -4.28 2.51
C LEU A 55 21.53 -4.33 3.42
N SER A 56 20.57 -3.42 3.20
CA SER A 56 19.29 -3.46 3.88
C SER A 56 18.29 -4.29 3.06
N LEU A 57 17.78 -5.36 3.66
CA LEU A 57 16.81 -6.27 3.06
C LEU A 57 15.58 -6.41 3.97
N PRO A 58 14.76 -5.35 4.07
CA PRO A 58 13.61 -5.34 5.00
C PRO A 58 12.62 -6.50 4.76
N PHE A 59 12.50 -6.97 3.52
CA PHE A 59 11.64 -8.09 3.16
C PHE A 59 12.07 -9.41 3.83
N LYS A 60 13.31 -9.55 4.29
CA LYS A 60 13.75 -10.75 5.03
C LYS A 60 13.01 -10.93 6.34
N SER A 61 12.66 -9.84 7.02
CA SER A 61 11.81 -9.90 8.21
C SER A 61 10.44 -10.46 7.88
N LEU A 62 9.84 -10.02 6.77
CA LEU A 62 8.55 -10.57 6.34
C LEU A 62 8.61 -12.07 6.01
N ILE A 63 9.69 -12.55 5.36
CA ILE A 63 9.87 -13.97 5.05
C ILE A 63 9.93 -14.85 6.31
N LYS A 64 10.41 -14.32 7.43
CA LYS A 64 10.41 -15.07 8.70
C LYS A 64 8.99 -15.40 9.18
N PHE A 65 8.04 -14.49 8.97
CA PHE A 65 6.65 -14.63 9.38
C PHE A 65 5.77 -15.27 8.30
N ASP A 66 6.10 -15.05 7.03
CA ASP A 66 5.44 -15.63 5.87
C ASP A 66 6.49 -16.27 4.93
N PRO A 67 6.91 -17.51 5.23
CA PRO A 67 7.89 -18.23 4.40
C PRO A 67 7.45 -18.45 2.95
N ASN A 68 6.14 -18.39 2.72
CA ASN A 68 5.55 -18.50 1.38
C ASN A 68 5.41 -17.13 0.69
N PHE A 69 6.01 -16.09 1.26
CA PHE A 69 6.08 -14.78 0.63
C PHE A 69 6.76 -14.91 -0.73
N GLY A 70 5.95 -15.20 -1.71
CA GLY A 70 6.33 -15.24 -3.11
C GLY A 70 6.09 -13.90 -3.80
N PRO A 71 6.63 -13.73 -5.01
CA PRO A 71 6.33 -12.55 -5.80
C PRO A 71 4.85 -12.54 -6.11
N SER A 72 4.15 -11.63 -5.50
CA SER A 72 2.83 -11.11 -5.85
C SER A 72 1.73 -12.10 -6.25
N GLU A 73 0.64 -12.01 -5.55
CA GLU A 73 -0.66 -12.41 -6.09
C GLU A 73 -0.81 -11.80 -7.49
N ARG A 74 -1.24 -12.61 -8.45
CA ARG A 74 -1.44 -12.13 -9.82
C ARG A 74 -2.55 -11.09 -9.84
N GLN A 75 -2.23 -9.88 -10.22
CA GLN A 75 -3.20 -8.82 -10.40
C GLN A 75 -4.15 -9.16 -11.56
N THR A 76 -5.43 -8.92 -11.34
CA THR A 76 -6.48 -9.09 -12.33
C THR A 76 -7.27 -7.80 -12.57
N THR A 77 -6.89 -6.71 -11.89
CA THR A 77 -7.46 -5.36 -12.03
C THR A 77 -6.37 -4.32 -11.80
N GLY A 78 -6.67 -3.03 -12.00
CA GLY A 78 -5.74 -1.91 -11.82
C GLY A 78 -5.46 -1.55 -10.35
N ASP A 79 -5.08 -2.50 -9.52
CA ASP A 79 -4.88 -2.33 -8.07
C ASP A 79 -3.39 -2.38 -7.63
N CYS A 80 -2.48 -2.07 -8.56
CA CYS A 80 -1.03 -2.09 -8.31
C CYS A 80 -0.61 -1.22 -7.10
N VAL A 81 -1.21 -0.05 -6.92
CA VAL A 81 -0.96 0.84 -5.77
C VAL A 81 -1.35 0.15 -4.46
N SER A 82 -2.48 -0.55 -4.44
CA SER A 82 -2.94 -1.28 -3.26
C SER A 82 -2.01 -2.44 -2.91
N HIS A 83 -1.50 -3.17 -3.89
CA HIS A 83 -0.48 -4.22 -3.69
C HIS A 83 0.83 -3.66 -3.15
N SER A 84 1.31 -2.54 -3.72
CA SER A 84 2.52 -1.88 -3.23
C SER A 84 2.35 -1.37 -1.81
N THR A 85 1.21 -0.73 -1.50
CA THR A 85 0.91 -0.23 -0.16
C THR A 85 0.84 -1.35 0.85
N ARG A 86 0.13 -2.45 0.52
CA ARG A 86 0.09 -3.65 1.37
C ARG A 86 1.49 -4.18 1.67
N ASN A 87 2.32 -4.34 0.63
CA ASN A 87 3.68 -4.84 0.82
C ASN A 87 4.51 -3.94 1.71
N ALA A 88 4.42 -2.62 1.53
CA ALA A 88 5.12 -1.66 2.38
C ALA A 88 4.69 -1.79 3.85
N VAL A 89 3.41 -1.88 4.11
CA VAL A 89 2.87 -2.04 5.47
C VAL A 89 3.30 -3.37 6.09
N ASP A 90 3.12 -4.49 5.39
CA ASP A 90 3.47 -5.82 5.89
C ASP A 90 4.98 -5.93 6.19
N ILE A 91 5.82 -5.37 5.33
CA ILE A 91 7.27 -5.33 5.56
C ILE A 91 7.61 -4.45 6.78
N THR A 92 6.98 -3.29 6.91
CA THR A 92 7.22 -2.39 8.05
C THR A 92 6.85 -3.08 9.36
N ARG A 93 5.66 -3.67 9.45
CA ARG A 93 5.22 -4.44 10.62
C ARG A 93 6.19 -5.59 10.96
N ALA A 94 6.59 -6.35 9.95
CA ALA A 94 7.54 -7.43 10.14
C ALA A 94 8.89 -6.95 10.67
N VAL A 95 9.39 -5.81 10.19
CA VAL A 95 10.64 -5.19 10.67
C VAL A 95 10.49 -4.69 12.12
N GLU A 96 9.35 -4.10 12.45
CA GLU A 96 9.07 -3.61 13.81
C GLU A 96 9.05 -4.76 14.81
N ILE A 97 8.42 -5.85 14.48
CA ILE A 97 8.39 -7.04 15.33
C ILE A 97 9.77 -7.71 15.39
N ASP A 98 10.38 -7.99 14.23
CA ASP A 98 11.60 -8.80 14.14
C ASP A 98 12.86 -8.09 14.63
N ILE A 99 12.99 -6.79 14.31
CA ILE A 99 14.23 -6.04 14.56
C ILE A 99 14.10 -5.10 15.75
N LYS A 100 12.95 -4.43 15.89
CA LYS A 100 12.72 -3.50 17.00
C LYS A 100 12.18 -4.16 18.27
N GLY A 101 11.68 -5.41 18.14
CA GLY A 101 11.16 -6.18 19.28
C GLY A 101 9.82 -5.68 19.80
N GLU A 102 8.98 -5.12 18.93
CA GLU A 102 7.63 -4.73 19.31
C GLU A 102 6.83 -5.96 19.77
N SER A 103 5.96 -5.74 20.75
CA SER A 103 5.19 -6.83 21.39
C SER A 103 4.05 -7.38 20.55
N GLU A 104 3.83 -6.83 19.36
CA GLU A 104 2.80 -7.29 18.44
C GLU A 104 3.13 -8.65 17.82
N SER A 105 2.10 -9.37 17.39
CA SER A 105 2.25 -10.60 16.61
C SER A 105 1.92 -10.36 15.13
N PHE A 106 2.68 -10.97 14.26
CA PHE A 106 2.36 -11.00 12.82
C PHE A 106 1.37 -12.13 12.56
N GLU A 107 0.06 -11.84 12.61
CA GLU A 107 -0.97 -12.86 12.40
C GLU A 107 -0.97 -13.39 10.96
N THR A 108 -1.05 -12.48 9.99
CA THR A 108 -1.09 -12.78 8.55
C THR A 108 -0.89 -11.49 7.75
N ARG A 109 -0.85 -11.61 6.44
CA ARG A 109 -0.70 -10.48 5.52
C ARG A 109 -1.96 -9.63 5.46
N SER A 110 -1.79 -8.39 5.02
CA SER A 110 -2.89 -7.45 4.79
C SER A 110 -3.65 -7.77 3.49
N ALA A 111 -4.93 -7.44 3.46
CA ALA A 111 -5.79 -7.64 2.29
C ALA A 111 -5.74 -6.43 1.35
N THR A 112 -5.33 -6.66 0.12
CA THR A 112 -5.20 -5.65 -0.94
C THR A 112 -6.55 -5.02 -1.28
N GLU A 113 -7.60 -5.83 -1.31
CA GLU A 113 -8.97 -5.46 -1.72
C GLU A 113 -9.55 -4.36 -0.85
N ALA A 114 -9.23 -4.39 0.44
CA ALA A 114 -9.67 -3.38 1.39
C ALA A 114 -9.07 -1.99 1.06
N ILE A 115 -7.78 -1.96 0.75
CA ILE A 115 -7.10 -0.74 0.33
C ILE A 115 -7.69 -0.27 -1.00
N TYR A 116 -7.88 -1.17 -1.97
CA TYR A 116 -8.39 -0.83 -3.28
C TYR A 116 -9.82 -0.30 -3.26
N GLN A 117 -10.68 -0.86 -2.41
CA GLN A 117 -12.06 -0.37 -2.25
C GLN A 117 -12.10 1.09 -1.80
N SER A 118 -11.10 1.56 -1.04
CA SER A 118 -11.06 2.92 -0.50
C SER A 118 -10.85 4.02 -1.55
N ARG A 119 -10.60 3.69 -2.83
CA ARG A 119 -10.31 4.66 -3.89
C ARG A 119 -11.45 5.64 -4.20
N GLY A 120 -12.67 5.36 -3.75
CA GLY A 120 -13.80 6.28 -3.82
C GLY A 120 -14.49 6.38 -5.20
N HIS A 121 -14.03 5.63 -6.20
CA HIS A 121 -14.63 5.59 -7.54
C HIS A 121 -14.70 4.15 -8.07
N ARG A 122 -15.50 3.93 -9.13
CA ARG A 122 -15.68 2.60 -9.73
C ARG A 122 -14.69 2.28 -10.86
N GLY A 123 -13.94 3.27 -11.32
CA GLY A 123 -12.91 3.08 -12.34
C GLY A 123 -11.72 2.28 -11.83
N GLN A 124 -10.81 1.94 -12.72
CA GLN A 124 -9.55 1.31 -12.36
C GLN A 124 -8.52 2.32 -11.88
N GLY A 125 -7.47 1.85 -11.26
CA GLY A 125 -6.41 2.69 -10.71
C GLY A 125 -6.74 3.26 -9.32
N MET A 126 -5.71 3.75 -8.66
CA MET A 126 -5.76 4.38 -7.36
C MET A 126 -4.58 5.33 -7.22
N THR A 127 -4.75 6.43 -6.46
CA THR A 127 -3.62 7.31 -6.14
C THR A 127 -2.84 6.78 -4.96
N CYS A 128 -1.51 6.99 -4.95
CA CYS A 128 -0.67 6.64 -3.80
C CYS A 128 -1.10 7.40 -2.54
N SER A 129 -1.48 8.67 -2.68
CA SER A 129 -1.99 9.49 -1.59
C SER A 129 -3.31 8.96 -1.02
N GLY A 130 -4.22 8.47 -1.89
CA GLY A 130 -5.46 7.85 -1.46
C GLY A 130 -5.22 6.57 -0.65
N ALA A 131 -4.29 5.72 -1.09
CA ALA A 131 -3.90 4.53 -0.36
C ALA A 131 -3.26 4.87 1.00
N ALA A 132 -2.35 5.83 1.04
CA ALA A 132 -1.73 6.29 2.28
C ALA A 132 -2.75 6.88 3.25
N LYS A 133 -3.69 7.71 2.77
CA LYS A 133 -4.80 8.22 3.59
C LYS A 133 -5.65 7.11 4.18
N TYR A 134 -5.96 6.08 3.39
CA TYR A 134 -6.72 4.95 3.88
C TYR A 134 -6.01 4.26 5.04
N VAL A 135 -4.74 3.90 4.85
CA VAL A 135 -3.96 3.22 5.88
C VAL A 135 -3.85 4.06 7.16
N HIS A 136 -3.58 5.37 7.01
CA HIS A 136 -3.35 6.26 8.15
C HIS A 136 -4.64 6.71 8.85
N SER A 137 -5.69 7.06 8.11
CA SER A 137 -6.82 7.83 8.68
C SER A 137 -8.11 7.05 8.84
N LYS A 138 -8.28 5.92 8.16
CA LYS A 138 -9.52 5.12 8.25
C LYS A 138 -9.41 3.89 9.12
N GLY A 139 -8.42 3.88 9.99
CA GLY A 139 -8.39 2.97 11.12
C GLY A 139 -7.76 1.62 10.85
N GLY A 140 -6.72 1.59 10.01
CA GLY A 140 -5.92 0.39 9.91
C GLY A 140 -6.23 -0.49 8.70
N ILE A 141 -5.72 -1.70 8.76
CA ILE A 141 -5.67 -2.63 7.64
C ILE A 141 -6.55 -3.82 7.96
N LEU A 142 -7.26 -4.33 6.95
CA LEU A 142 -7.86 -5.66 7.04
C LEU A 142 -6.81 -6.71 6.70
N LEU A 143 -6.78 -7.77 7.49
CA LEU A 143 -5.88 -8.91 7.29
C LEU A 143 -6.49 -9.93 6.32
N ARG A 144 -5.64 -10.80 5.78
CA ARG A 144 -6.03 -11.95 4.96
C ARG A 144 -6.68 -13.02 5.83
N LYS A 145 -7.98 -12.90 6.10
CA LYS A 145 -8.77 -13.88 6.83
C LYS A 145 -10.25 -13.81 6.46
N ASP A 146 -11.01 -14.82 6.87
CA ASP A 146 -12.47 -14.79 6.78
C ASP A 146 -13.06 -13.97 7.94
N TYR A 147 -13.88 -12.99 7.60
CA TYR A 147 -14.61 -12.13 8.54
C TYR A 147 -16.08 -12.55 8.71
N GLY A 148 -16.48 -13.70 8.20
CA GLY A 148 -17.85 -14.20 8.22
C GLY A 148 -18.81 -13.48 7.26
N LYS A 149 -18.72 -12.16 7.15
CA LYS A 149 -19.50 -11.36 6.19
C LYS A 149 -18.80 -11.20 4.84
N VAL A 150 -17.51 -11.38 4.81
CA VAL A 150 -16.65 -11.36 3.62
C VAL A 150 -15.42 -12.20 3.89
N ASP A 151 -15.10 -13.08 2.96
CA ASP A 151 -13.88 -13.88 3.00
C ASP A 151 -12.77 -13.15 2.23
N LEU A 152 -11.74 -12.70 2.97
CA LEU A 152 -10.53 -12.09 2.42
C LEU A 152 -9.31 -13.02 2.55
N SER A 153 -9.49 -14.29 2.87
CA SER A 153 -8.39 -15.25 3.04
C SER A 153 -7.60 -15.47 1.76
N LYS A 154 -8.23 -15.27 0.61
CA LYS A 154 -7.63 -15.33 -0.72
C LYS A 154 -7.88 -14.02 -1.47
N TYR A 155 -6.97 -13.69 -2.38
CA TYR A 155 -7.15 -12.52 -3.24
C TYR A 155 -8.32 -12.71 -4.20
N ASP A 156 -9.27 -11.77 -4.13
CA ASP A 156 -10.38 -11.63 -5.07
C ASP A 156 -10.53 -10.15 -5.45
N SER A 157 -10.06 -9.80 -6.63
CA SER A 157 -10.10 -8.43 -7.13
C SER A 157 -11.51 -7.84 -7.17
N ASP A 158 -12.54 -8.67 -7.36
CA ASP A 158 -13.93 -8.24 -7.46
C ASP A 158 -14.46 -7.66 -6.14
N LEU A 159 -13.96 -8.13 -5.02
CA LEU A 159 -14.33 -7.58 -3.72
C LEU A 159 -13.96 -6.11 -3.59
N GLY A 160 -12.73 -5.77 -3.94
CA GLY A 160 -12.26 -4.38 -3.93
C GLY A 160 -12.78 -3.56 -5.10
N ARG A 161 -12.81 -4.16 -6.31
CA ARG A 161 -13.23 -3.49 -7.54
C ARG A 161 -14.69 -3.02 -7.47
N PHE A 162 -15.57 -3.83 -6.99
CA PHE A 162 -17.02 -3.57 -6.94
C PHE A 162 -17.53 -3.14 -5.57
N HIS A 163 -16.62 -2.76 -4.64
CA HIS A 163 -16.99 -2.27 -3.32
C HIS A 163 -17.86 -3.25 -2.52
N LYS A 164 -17.51 -4.53 -2.56
CA LYS A 164 -18.30 -5.60 -1.92
C LYS A 164 -17.94 -5.84 -0.45
N ILE A 165 -16.89 -5.22 0.07
CA ILE A 165 -16.50 -5.37 1.49
C ILE A 165 -17.43 -4.49 2.34
N PRO A 166 -18.18 -5.07 3.29
CA PRO A 166 -19.12 -4.31 4.11
C PRO A 166 -18.43 -3.28 5.01
N THR A 167 -19.01 -2.10 5.13
CA THR A 167 -18.48 -1.01 5.98
C THR A 167 -18.29 -1.47 7.44
N SER A 168 -19.18 -2.33 7.94
CA SER A 168 -19.08 -2.87 9.30
C SER A 168 -17.78 -3.64 9.56
N VAL A 169 -17.20 -4.30 8.54
CA VAL A 169 -15.92 -5.00 8.68
C VAL A 169 -14.79 -4.00 8.87
N TYR A 170 -14.80 -2.89 8.10
CA TYR A 170 -13.79 -1.84 8.27
C TYR A 170 -13.84 -1.20 9.65
N THR A 171 -15.04 -0.84 10.12
CA THR A 171 -15.17 -0.08 11.37
C THR A 171 -14.84 -0.91 12.60
N THR A 172 -15.00 -2.21 12.54
CA THR A 172 -14.78 -3.09 13.69
C THR A 172 -13.40 -3.71 13.66
N GLU A 173 -12.95 -4.22 12.50
CA GLU A 173 -11.74 -5.04 12.42
C GLU A 173 -10.50 -4.24 12.05
N ALA A 174 -10.60 -3.25 11.14
CA ALA A 174 -9.44 -2.50 10.73
C ALA A 174 -8.82 -1.69 11.88
N LYS A 175 -9.63 -1.22 12.82
CA LYS A 175 -9.15 -0.50 14.01
C LYS A 175 -8.28 -1.33 14.95
N LYS A 176 -8.34 -2.64 14.86
CA LYS A 176 -7.50 -3.54 15.67
C LYS A 176 -6.06 -3.61 15.16
N HIS A 177 -5.84 -3.18 13.92
CA HIS A 177 -4.56 -3.28 13.23
C HIS A 177 -4.15 -1.89 12.72
N GLN A 178 -4.13 -0.90 13.61
CA GLN A 178 -3.65 0.46 13.29
C GLN A 178 -2.15 0.42 13.04
N VAL A 179 -1.72 1.15 12.01
CA VAL A 179 -0.32 1.31 11.60
C VAL A 179 0.09 2.76 11.78
#